data_93c85bad52269b31042779720b440181
#
_entry.id   93c85bad52269b31042779720b440181
#
_cell.length_a   1.000
_cell.length_b   1.000
_cell.length_c   1.000
_cell.angle_alpha   90.00
_cell.angle_beta   90.00
_cell.angle_gamma   90.00
#
_symmetry.space_group_name_H-M   'P 1'
#
loop_
_entity.id
_entity.type
_entity.pdbx_description
1 polymer ?
#
loop_
_entity_poly.entity_id
_entity_poly.type
_entity_poly.pdbx_seq_one_letter_code
_entity_poly.pdbx_strand_id
1 'polypeptide(L)'
;MNYTIEKSDQYSLIKTDIIVLDKNTASKLIEKVRHEVASSSKYVIVNIDGVKECNAEATRELISLGLELHENDGMLIITEAEDSFTRLFAKADITFIPTDVEAVDFVFMDQLEKQFLNMPDDTDEA
;
A
#
# COMPACT_ATOMS: atom_id res chain seq x y z
N MET A 1 -11.20 13.10 -8.62
CA MET A 1 -11.06 11.98 -7.70
C MET A 1 -11.48 12.41 -6.31
N ASN A 2 -12.44 11.73 -5.75
CA ASN A 2 -12.79 11.92 -4.35
C ASN A 2 -12.13 10.82 -3.52
N TYR A 3 -11.69 11.18 -2.32
CA TYR A 3 -11.03 10.22 -1.45
C TYR A 3 -11.22 10.60 0.00
N THR A 4 -11.05 9.64 0.88
CA THR A 4 -10.97 9.85 2.32
C THR A 4 -9.67 9.24 2.83
N ILE A 5 -9.10 9.81 3.87
CA ILE A 5 -7.87 9.33 4.48
C ILE A 5 -8.10 9.11 5.97
N GLU A 6 -7.76 7.93 6.44
CA GLU A 6 -7.70 7.62 7.87
C GLU A 6 -6.23 7.43 8.22
N LYS A 7 -5.75 8.13 9.24
CA LYS A 7 -4.34 8.10 9.61
C LYS A 7 -4.14 7.60 11.03
N SER A 8 -3.05 6.89 11.22
CA SER A 8 -2.50 6.61 12.54
C SER A 8 -0.98 6.80 12.45
N ASP A 9 -0.28 6.61 13.58
CA ASP A 9 1.18 6.67 13.56
C ASP A 9 1.79 5.54 12.75
N GLN A 10 1.06 4.45 12.53
CA GLN A 10 1.57 3.25 11.90
C GLN A 10 1.23 3.14 10.41
N TYR A 11 0.17 3.80 9.95
CA TYR A 11 -0.29 3.67 8.56
C TYR A 11 -1.15 4.84 8.13
N SER A 12 -1.32 4.98 6.81
CA SER A 12 -2.36 5.81 6.21
C SER A 12 -3.26 4.92 5.38
N LEU A 13 -4.56 5.06 5.52
CA LEU A 13 -5.54 4.33 4.74
C LEU A 13 -6.27 5.31 3.83
N ILE A 14 -6.13 5.12 2.53
CA ILE A 14 -6.77 5.95 1.51
C ILE A 14 -7.89 5.15 0.87
N LYS A 15 -9.12 5.69 0.91
CA LYS A 15 -10.25 5.13 0.18
C LYS A 15 -10.58 6.07 -0.96
N THR A 16 -10.68 5.53 -2.15
CA THR A 16 -10.91 6.34 -3.36
C THR A 16 -12.19 5.88 -4.07
N ASP A 17 -12.79 6.79 -4.82
CA ASP A 17 -13.95 6.50 -5.65
C ASP A 17 -13.60 6.25 -7.12
N ILE A 18 -12.33 6.00 -7.40
CA ILE A 18 -11.88 5.75 -8.77
C ILE A 18 -12.54 4.49 -9.32
N ILE A 19 -13.08 4.59 -10.53
CA ILE A 19 -13.66 3.45 -11.24
C ILE A 19 -12.69 2.91 -12.28
N VAL A 20 -11.99 3.82 -12.96
CA VAL A 20 -11.00 3.46 -13.99
C VAL A 20 -9.64 4.02 -13.57
N LEU A 21 -8.66 3.14 -13.45
CA LEU A 21 -7.28 3.54 -13.24
C LEU A 21 -6.60 3.68 -14.60
N ASP A 22 -6.40 4.92 -15.01
CA ASP A 22 -5.66 5.28 -16.21
C ASP A 22 -4.49 6.18 -15.79
N LYS A 23 -3.77 6.73 -16.75
CA LYS A 23 -2.63 7.58 -16.46
C LYS A 23 -2.99 8.74 -15.54
N ASN A 24 -4.12 9.40 -15.78
CA ASN A 24 -4.53 10.57 -15.01
C ASN A 24 -4.94 10.23 -13.59
N THR A 25 -5.80 9.23 -13.42
CA THR A 25 -6.28 8.84 -12.09
C THR A 25 -5.18 8.18 -11.28
N ALA A 26 -4.33 7.39 -11.92
CA ALA A 26 -3.18 6.80 -11.25
C ALA A 26 -2.20 7.88 -10.77
N SER A 27 -1.92 8.88 -11.59
CA SER A 27 -1.03 9.98 -11.19
C SER A 27 -1.55 10.70 -9.95
N LYS A 28 -2.85 10.96 -9.90
CA LYS A 28 -3.46 11.62 -8.74
C LYS A 28 -3.38 10.77 -7.49
N LEU A 29 -3.64 9.48 -7.63
CA LEU A 29 -3.57 8.54 -6.51
C LEU A 29 -2.13 8.43 -6.01
N ILE A 30 -1.17 8.30 -6.91
CA ILE A 30 0.25 8.16 -6.57
C ILE A 30 0.75 9.41 -5.86
N GLU A 31 0.36 10.58 -6.34
CA GLU A 31 0.71 11.84 -5.70
C GLU A 31 0.20 11.89 -4.27
N LYS A 32 -1.02 11.41 -4.05
CA LYS A 32 -1.61 11.34 -2.71
C LYS A 32 -0.85 10.36 -1.82
N VAL A 33 -0.48 9.19 -2.34
CA VAL A 33 0.32 8.22 -1.60
C VAL A 33 1.66 8.82 -1.20
N ARG A 34 2.35 9.46 -2.13
CA ARG A 34 3.64 10.09 -1.83
C ARG A 34 3.52 11.18 -0.79
N HIS A 35 2.45 11.94 -0.82
CA HIS A 35 2.19 12.96 0.20
C HIS A 35 2.07 12.32 1.59
N GLU A 36 1.34 11.21 1.71
CA GLU A 36 1.19 10.52 2.97
C GLU A 36 2.49 9.92 3.46
N VAL A 37 3.28 9.34 2.56
CA VAL A 37 4.60 8.80 2.92
C VAL A 37 5.51 9.90 3.47
N ALA A 38 5.48 11.09 2.86
CA ALA A 38 6.33 12.19 3.28
C ALA A 38 5.91 12.81 4.61
N SER A 39 4.61 12.81 4.91
CA SER A 39 4.05 13.55 6.05
C SER A 39 3.57 12.67 7.19
N SER A 40 3.49 11.37 7.02
CA SER A 40 2.92 10.47 8.01
C SER A 40 3.68 9.15 8.05
N SER A 41 3.12 8.08 7.47
CA SER A 41 3.71 6.75 7.56
C SER A 41 4.15 6.23 6.19
N LYS A 42 5.21 5.42 6.20
CA LYS A 42 5.68 4.71 5.00
C LYS A 42 4.77 3.53 4.63
N TYR A 43 3.84 3.16 5.49
CA TYR A 43 2.87 2.10 5.23
C TYR A 43 1.59 2.76 4.74
N VAL A 44 1.24 2.52 3.49
CA VAL A 44 0.03 3.10 2.90
C VAL A 44 -0.88 1.99 2.42
N ILE A 45 -2.11 2.02 2.90
CA ILE A 45 -3.17 1.10 2.48
C ILE A 45 -4.08 1.88 1.52
N VAL A 46 -4.32 1.33 0.35
CA VAL A 46 -5.22 1.92 -0.64
C VAL A 46 -6.38 0.98 -0.88
N ASN A 47 -7.57 1.42 -0.50
CA ASN A 47 -8.81 0.68 -0.74
C ASN A 47 -9.33 1.05 -2.13
N ILE A 48 -9.41 0.08 -3.01
CA ILE A 48 -9.84 0.28 -4.39
C ILE A 48 -11.17 -0.38 -4.68
N ASP A 49 -12.01 -0.48 -3.67
CA ASP A 49 -13.38 -0.96 -3.89
C ASP A 49 -14.05 -0.09 -4.95
N GLY A 50 -14.60 -0.72 -5.97
CA GLY A 50 -15.23 -0.01 -7.07
C GLY A 50 -14.36 0.19 -8.29
N VAL A 51 -13.05 -0.05 -8.22
CA VAL A 51 -12.20 0.02 -9.42
C VAL A 51 -12.53 -1.17 -10.32
N LYS A 52 -12.91 -0.86 -11.57
CA LYS A 52 -13.31 -1.86 -12.56
C LYS A 52 -12.27 -2.11 -13.63
N GLU A 53 -11.43 -1.13 -13.91
CA GLU A 53 -10.45 -1.21 -14.98
C GLU A 53 -9.12 -0.58 -14.54
N CYS A 54 -8.03 -1.16 -15.02
CA CYS A 54 -6.69 -0.63 -14.81
C CYS A 54 -5.90 -0.83 -16.10
N ASN A 55 -5.53 0.27 -16.76
CA ASN A 55 -4.81 0.15 -18.02
C ASN A 55 -3.32 -0.10 -17.80
N ALA A 56 -2.58 -0.34 -18.88
CA ALA A 56 -1.17 -0.70 -18.80
C ALA A 56 -0.30 0.41 -18.19
N GLU A 57 -0.60 1.66 -18.49
CA GLU A 57 0.16 2.78 -17.95
C GLU A 57 -0.02 2.90 -16.44
N ALA A 58 -1.26 2.80 -15.97
CA ALA A 58 -1.57 2.82 -14.54
C ALA A 58 -0.89 1.65 -13.83
N THR A 59 -0.93 0.47 -14.43
CA THR A 59 -0.29 -0.71 -13.87
C THR A 59 1.21 -0.48 -13.67
N ARG A 60 1.89 0.03 -14.69
CA ARG A 60 3.32 0.30 -14.60
C ARG A 60 3.66 1.33 -13.51
N GLU A 61 2.86 2.38 -13.41
CA GLU A 61 3.09 3.42 -12.42
C GLU A 61 2.88 2.92 -11.00
N LEU A 62 1.87 2.10 -10.78
CA LEU A 62 1.62 1.50 -9.46
C LEU A 62 2.71 0.51 -9.08
N ILE A 63 3.20 -0.28 -10.03
CA ILE A 63 4.32 -1.19 -9.78
C ILE A 63 5.55 -0.40 -9.35
N SER A 64 5.84 0.69 -10.04
CA SER A 64 6.96 1.57 -9.72
C SER A 64 6.81 2.16 -8.32
N LEU A 65 5.62 2.58 -7.95
CA LEU A 65 5.34 3.11 -6.63
C LEU A 65 5.55 2.06 -5.54
N GLY A 66 5.06 0.85 -5.76
CA GLY A 66 5.24 -0.25 -4.82
C GLY A 66 6.72 -0.53 -4.55
N LEU A 67 7.53 -0.55 -5.60
CA LEU A 67 8.97 -0.73 -5.49
C LEU A 67 9.61 0.43 -4.72
N GLU A 68 9.20 1.65 -5.03
CA GLU A 68 9.71 2.85 -4.35
C GLU A 68 9.48 2.78 -2.85
N LEU A 69 8.27 2.43 -2.42
CA LEU A 69 7.97 2.28 -1.00
C LEU A 69 8.77 1.15 -0.37
N HIS A 70 8.86 0.03 -1.05
CA HIS A 70 9.60 -1.13 -0.56
C HIS A 70 11.07 -0.80 -0.35
N GLU A 71 11.69 -0.09 -1.29
CA GLU A 71 13.10 0.30 -1.18
C GLU A 71 13.36 1.30 -0.06
N ASN A 72 12.34 1.97 0.42
CA ASN A 72 12.44 2.93 1.52
C ASN A 72 11.87 2.37 2.83
N ASP A 73 11.85 1.06 2.96
CA ASP A 73 11.38 0.35 4.15
C ASP A 73 9.90 0.55 4.45
N GLY A 74 9.13 0.93 3.44
CA GLY A 74 7.69 1.08 3.53
C GLY A 74 6.97 -0.05 2.84
N MET A 75 5.67 0.15 2.64
CA MET A 75 4.85 -0.87 2.00
C MET A 75 3.62 -0.23 1.38
N LEU A 76 3.31 -0.65 0.16
CA LEU A 76 2.03 -0.34 -0.49
C LEU A 76 1.13 -1.55 -0.37
N ILE A 77 -0.01 -1.38 0.29
CA ILE A 77 -1.01 -2.42 0.48
C ILE A 77 -2.26 -2.01 -0.24
N ILE A 78 -2.84 -2.92 -1.01
CA ILE A 78 -4.09 -2.66 -1.73
C ILE A 78 -5.16 -3.61 -1.21
N THR A 79 -6.32 -3.06 -0.86
CA THR A 79 -7.45 -3.81 -0.33
C THR A 79 -8.66 -3.72 -1.26
N GLU A 80 -9.58 -4.66 -1.11
CA GLU A 80 -10.84 -4.74 -1.85
C GLU A 80 -10.64 -4.82 -3.36
N ALA A 81 -9.53 -5.41 -3.80
CA ALA A 81 -9.23 -5.59 -5.20
C ALA A 81 -9.92 -6.84 -5.77
N GLU A 82 -10.42 -6.74 -6.98
CA GLU A 82 -10.93 -7.91 -7.70
C GLU A 82 -9.76 -8.78 -8.17
N ASP A 83 -10.01 -10.07 -8.37
CA ASP A 83 -8.97 -11.02 -8.79
C ASP A 83 -8.32 -10.62 -10.12
N SER A 84 -9.11 -10.08 -11.04
CA SER A 84 -8.60 -9.62 -12.32
C SER A 84 -7.58 -8.49 -12.14
N PHE A 85 -7.77 -7.65 -11.14
CA PHE A 85 -6.83 -6.59 -10.80
C PHE A 85 -5.55 -7.17 -10.21
N THR A 86 -5.66 -8.06 -9.23
CA THR A 86 -4.49 -8.62 -8.56
C THR A 86 -3.56 -9.36 -9.50
N ARG A 87 -4.10 -10.01 -10.53
CA ARG A 87 -3.28 -10.72 -11.52
C ARG A 87 -2.33 -9.83 -12.29
N LEU A 88 -2.69 -8.56 -12.46
CA LEU A 88 -1.83 -7.62 -13.18
C LEU A 88 -0.52 -7.33 -12.43
N PHE A 89 -0.50 -7.60 -11.13
CA PHE A 89 0.60 -7.24 -10.25
C PHE A 89 1.30 -8.46 -9.64
N ALA A 90 1.24 -9.61 -10.29
CA ALA A 90 1.66 -10.88 -9.70
C ALA A 90 3.10 -10.89 -9.18
N LYS A 91 4.00 -10.08 -9.73
CA LYS A 91 5.40 -10.04 -9.32
C LYS A 91 5.83 -8.67 -8.80
N ALA A 92 4.87 -7.83 -8.48
CA ALA A 92 5.17 -6.48 -8.01
C ALA A 92 5.40 -6.45 -6.49
N ASP A 93 6.08 -5.43 -6.02
CA ASP A 93 6.25 -5.16 -4.59
C ASP A 93 5.02 -4.45 -4.05
N ILE A 94 3.88 -5.09 -4.20
CA ILE A 94 2.59 -4.61 -3.71
C ILE A 94 1.95 -5.78 -2.97
N THR A 95 1.46 -5.49 -1.77
CA THR A 95 0.79 -6.49 -0.96
C THR A 95 -0.72 -6.36 -1.12
N PHE A 96 -1.39 -7.43 -1.50
CA PHE A 96 -2.85 -7.45 -1.65
C PHE A 96 -3.47 -8.16 -0.47
N ILE A 97 -4.37 -7.48 0.22
CA ILE A 97 -5.09 -8.02 1.37
C ILE A 97 -6.57 -7.78 1.16
N PRO A 98 -7.43 -8.76 1.46
CA PRO A 98 -8.85 -8.65 1.09
C PRO A 98 -9.59 -7.47 1.70
N THR A 99 -9.36 -7.14 2.96
CA THR A 99 -10.13 -6.11 3.66
C THR A 99 -9.21 -5.11 4.36
N ASP A 100 -9.76 -3.93 4.66
CA ASP A 100 -9.03 -2.89 5.39
C ASP A 100 -8.65 -3.35 6.80
N VAL A 101 -9.54 -4.06 7.47
CA VAL A 101 -9.28 -4.54 8.83
C VAL A 101 -8.11 -5.50 8.85
N GLU A 102 -8.08 -6.44 7.91
CA GLU A 102 -6.97 -7.37 7.80
C GLU A 102 -5.67 -6.65 7.41
N ALA A 103 -5.76 -5.62 6.59
CA ALA A 103 -4.59 -4.83 6.19
C ALA A 103 -3.99 -4.08 7.37
N VAL A 104 -4.81 -3.49 8.22
CA VAL A 104 -4.34 -2.81 9.43
C VAL A 104 -3.65 -3.80 10.36
N ASP A 105 -4.24 -4.96 10.57
CA ASP A 105 -3.61 -6.01 11.38
C ASP A 105 -2.26 -6.44 10.79
N PHE A 106 -2.21 -6.58 9.48
CA PHE A 106 -0.98 -6.94 8.78
C PHE A 106 0.12 -5.89 9.02
N VAL A 107 -0.23 -4.60 8.95
CA VAL A 107 0.74 -3.52 9.19
C VAL A 107 1.33 -3.64 10.59
N PHE A 108 0.49 -3.83 11.59
CA PHE A 108 0.96 -3.98 12.97
C PHE A 108 1.87 -5.19 13.14
N MET A 109 1.49 -6.30 12.54
CA MET A 109 2.30 -7.52 12.59
C MET A 109 3.65 -7.33 11.90
N ASP A 110 3.66 -6.71 10.73
CA ASP A 110 4.89 -6.47 9.98
C ASP A 110 5.84 -5.53 10.73
N GLN A 111 5.31 -4.48 11.32
CA GLN A 111 6.11 -3.55 12.10
C GLN A 111 6.66 -4.20 13.37
N LEU A 112 5.86 -5.00 14.02
CA LEU A 112 6.30 -5.75 15.19
C LEU A 112 7.43 -6.72 14.85
N GLU A 113 7.30 -7.42 13.73
CA GLU A 113 8.32 -8.32 13.25
C GLU A 113 9.62 -7.58 12.93
N LYS A 114 9.54 -6.42 12.31
CA LYS A 114 10.71 -5.59 12.03
C LYS A 114 11.40 -5.11 13.32
N GLN A 115 10.62 -4.77 14.33
CA GLN A 115 11.19 -4.41 15.63
C GLN A 115 11.95 -5.59 16.22
N PHE A 116 11.41 -6.80 16.10
CA PHE A 116 12.05 -8.00 16.58
C PHE A 116 13.37 -8.24 15.89
N LEU A 117 13.40 -8.10 14.56
CA LEU A 117 14.60 -8.32 13.77
C LEU A 117 15.69 -7.28 14.07
N ASN A 118 15.29 -6.07 14.49
CA ASN A 118 16.21 -4.99 14.77
C ASN A 118 16.62 -4.90 16.23
N MET A 119 16.07 -5.76 17.08
CA MET A 119 16.46 -5.77 18.49
C MET A 119 17.86 -6.32 18.66
N PRO A 120 18.62 -5.80 19.64
CA PRO A 120 19.91 -6.39 19.97
C PRO A 120 19.72 -7.87 20.31
N ASP A 121 20.66 -8.67 19.87
CA ASP A 121 20.60 -10.11 20.13
C ASP A 121 21.11 -10.39 21.53
N ASP A 122 20.19 -10.39 22.49
CA ASP A 122 20.51 -10.65 23.88
C ASP A 122 20.46 -12.12 24.24
N THR A 123 19.97 -12.93 23.34
CA THR A 123 19.78 -14.34 23.63
C THR A 123 21.07 -15.09 23.78
N ASP A 124 22.13 -14.48 23.31
CA ASP A 124 23.45 -15.11 23.33
C ASP A 124 24.09 -15.13 24.68
N GLU A 125 23.57 -14.31 25.55
CA GLU A 125 24.15 -14.26 26.84
C GLU A 125 23.91 -15.48 27.65
N ALA A 126 23.09 -16.29 27.19
CA ALA A 126 22.77 -17.49 27.94
C ALA A 126 24.01 -18.29 28.26
#